data_cfe956888acbc048cea6830f121e9bd0
#
_entry.id   cfe956888acbc048cea6830f121e9bd0
#
_cell.length_a   1.000
_cell.length_b   1.000
_cell.length_c   1.000
_cell.angle_alpha   90.00
_cell.angle_beta   90.00
_cell.angle_gamma   90.00
#
_symmetry.space_group_name_H-M   'P 1'
#
loop_
_entity.id
_entity.type
_entity.pdbx_description
1 polymer ?
#
loop_
_entity_poly.entity_id
_entity_poly.type
_entity_poly.pdbx_seq_one_letter_code
_entity_poly.pdbx_strand_id
1 'polypeptide(L)'
;MDRVTLRGLRARGHHGVFERERVEGQTFVVDLVLYLDTRPAAAGDDLTRTAHYGLVAEEVTAIISGEPVDLIETLAQRIADQCLKHDAVEEVEVTVHKPDAPITVPFDDVTVTIHRARA
;
A
#
# COMPACT_ATOMS: atom_id res chain seq x y z
N MET A 1 -8.48 18.05 -4.89
CA MET A 1 -8.73 17.09 -3.81
C MET A 1 -7.52 17.07 -2.90
N ASP A 2 -7.74 16.91 -1.60
CA ASP A 2 -6.65 16.87 -0.63
C ASP A 2 -5.99 15.49 -0.61
N ARG A 3 -4.83 15.40 0.03
CA ARG A 3 -4.06 14.15 0.11
C ARG A 3 -3.61 13.86 1.53
N VAL A 4 -3.75 12.62 1.94
CA VAL A 4 -3.08 12.09 3.12
C VAL A 4 -2.04 11.11 2.62
N THR A 5 -0.79 11.30 2.99
CA THR A 5 0.32 10.48 2.50
C THR A 5 0.92 9.67 3.65
N LEU A 6 1.01 8.36 3.45
CA LEU A 6 1.73 7.43 4.34
C LEU A 6 2.95 6.93 3.61
N ARG A 7 4.13 7.11 4.20
CA ARG A 7 5.39 6.70 3.58
C ARG A 7 6.11 5.66 4.41
N GLY A 8 6.68 4.67 3.72
CA GLY A 8 7.59 3.74 4.35
C GLY A 8 6.92 2.69 5.23
N LEU A 9 5.66 2.35 4.95
CA LEU A 9 5.02 1.21 5.60
C LEU A 9 5.78 -0.05 5.20
N ARG A 10 6.26 -0.82 6.15
CA ARG A 10 7.09 -1.97 5.84
C ARG A 10 6.73 -3.17 6.65
N ALA A 11 6.85 -4.33 6.02
CA ALA A 11 6.65 -5.61 6.66
C ALA A 11 7.37 -6.67 5.83
N ARG A 12 7.62 -7.81 6.45
CA ARG A 12 8.14 -8.97 5.72
C ARG A 12 6.99 -9.67 5.02
N GLY A 13 7.18 -9.93 3.73
CA GLY A 13 6.21 -10.67 2.92
C GLY A 13 6.90 -11.78 2.14
N HIS A 14 6.08 -12.69 1.61
CA HIS A 14 6.57 -13.86 0.88
C HIS A 14 6.09 -13.85 -0.58
N HIS A 15 6.01 -12.65 -1.14
CA HIS A 15 5.55 -12.46 -2.51
C HIS A 15 6.69 -12.64 -3.50
N GLY A 16 6.39 -13.27 -4.64
CA GLY A 16 7.34 -13.47 -5.71
C GLY A 16 7.10 -14.77 -6.44
N VAL A 17 7.69 -14.89 -7.63
CA VAL A 17 7.54 -16.08 -8.48
C VAL A 17 8.55 -17.18 -8.13
N PHE A 18 9.65 -16.82 -7.46
CA PHE A 18 10.68 -17.80 -7.09
C PHE A 18 10.36 -18.45 -5.75
N GLU A 19 10.62 -19.76 -5.67
CA GLU A 19 10.38 -20.53 -4.45
C GLU A 19 11.11 -19.92 -3.24
N ARG A 20 12.35 -19.47 -3.43
CA ARG A 20 13.14 -18.85 -2.36
C ARG A 20 12.44 -17.62 -1.76
N GLU A 21 11.80 -16.80 -2.61
CA GLU A 21 11.04 -15.65 -2.13
C GLU A 21 9.85 -16.09 -1.26
N ARG A 22 9.20 -17.18 -1.66
CA ARG A 22 8.05 -17.73 -0.93
C ARG A 22 8.46 -18.32 0.42
N VAL A 23 9.61 -18.97 0.50
CA VAL A 23 10.09 -19.62 1.71
C VAL A 23 10.72 -18.62 2.67
N GLU A 24 11.69 -17.85 2.18
CA GLU A 24 12.47 -16.94 3.03
C GLU A 24 11.77 -15.61 3.29
N GLY A 25 11.03 -15.11 2.31
CA GLY A 25 10.45 -13.79 2.37
C GLY A 25 11.48 -12.67 2.25
N GLN A 26 11.00 -11.43 2.26
CA GLN A 26 11.81 -10.24 2.18
C GLN A 26 11.01 -9.04 2.65
N THR A 27 11.69 -7.93 2.93
CA THR A 27 11.02 -6.70 3.30
C THR A 27 10.43 -6.02 2.07
N PHE A 28 9.14 -5.71 2.15
CA PHE A 28 8.45 -4.84 1.20
C PHE A 28 8.17 -3.51 1.86
N VAL A 29 8.22 -2.44 1.09
CA VAL A 29 7.92 -1.08 1.55
C VAL A 29 6.79 -0.52 0.70
N VAL A 30 5.81 0.11 1.34
CA VAL A 30 4.65 0.67 0.64
C VAL A 30 4.48 2.14 1.00
N ASP A 31 4.30 2.96 -0.03
CA ASP A 31 3.87 4.34 0.12
C ASP A 31 2.45 4.48 -0.41
N LEU A 32 1.65 5.24 0.29
CA LEU A 32 0.25 5.49 -0.07
C LEU A 32 -0.01 6.98 -0.18
N VAL A 33 -0.77 7.38 -1.18
CA VAL A 33 -1.41 8.70 -1.24
C VAL A 33 -2.91 8.45 -1.26
N LEU A 34 -3.60 8.90 -0.21
CA LEU A 34 -5.06 8.81 -0.12
C LEU A 34 -5.63 10.16 -0.53
N TYR A 35 -6.45 10.17 -1.56
CA TYR A 35 -7.10 11.38 -2.08
C TYR A 35 -8.51 11.49 -1.50
N LEU A 36 -8.79 12.59 -0.82
CA LEU A 36 -10.06 12.80 -0.14
C LEU A 36 -10.31 14.30 0.06
N ASP A 37 -11.55 14.64 0.39
CA ASP A 37 -11.90 15.98 0.82
C ASP A 37 -11.77 16.05 2.35
N THR A 38 -10.80 16.81 2.85
CA THR A 38 -10.56 16.92 4.30
C THR A 38 -11.39 18.01 4.98
N ARG A 39 -12.15 18.82 4.22
CA ARG A 39 -12.91 19.92 4.79
C ARG A 39 -13.95 19.51 5.81
N PRO A 40 -14.75 18.46 5.59
CA PRO A 40 -15.74 18.04 6.62
C PRO A 40 -15.08 17.62 7.93
N ALA A 41 -13.97 16.91 7.90
CA ALA A 41 -13.25 16.48 9.10
C ALA A 41 -12.65 17.68 9.83
N ALA A 42 -12.05 18.60 9.08
CA ALA A 42 -11.42 19.80 9.64
C ALA A 42 -12.44 20.77 10.27
N ALA A 43 -13.63 20.88 9.68
CA ALA A 43 -14.66 21.77 10.18
C ALA A 43 -15.15 21.39 11.57
N GLY A 44 -15.24 20.09 11.87
CA GLY A 44 -15.75 19.58 13.15
C GLY A 44 -14.69 18.89 14.00
N ASP A 45 -13.45 18.86 13.55
CA ASP A 45 -12.37 18.08 14.19
C ASP A 45 -12.84 16.62 14.43
N ASP A 46 -13.34 15.99 13.37
CA ASP A 46 -14.10 14.74 13.42
C ASP A 46 -13.41 13.63 12.65
N LEU A 47 -12.83 12.67 13.38
CA LEU A 47 -12.15 11.50 12.79
C LEU A 47 -13.08 10.67 11.90
N THR A 48 -14.38 10.63 12.18
CA THR A 48 -15.31 9.79 11.39
C THR A 48 -15.53 10.32 9.99
N ARG A 49 -15.08 11.54 9.70
CA ARG A 49 -15.22 12.18 8.37
C ARG A 49 -13.94 12.17 7.54
N THR A 50 -12.92 11.47 8.02
CA THR A 50 -11.65 11.34 7.29
C THR A 50 -11.24 9.88 7.23
N ALA A 51 -10.12 9.59 6.56
CA ALA A 51 -9.51 8.28 6.61
C ALA A 51 -8.69 8.16 7.90
N HIS A 52 -8.94 7.09 8.66
CA HIS A 52 -8.14 6.76 9.84
C HIS A 52 -6.84 6.12 9.38
N TYR A 53 -5.80 6.94 9.16
CA TYR A 53 -4.54 6.45 8.55
C TYR A 53 -3.81 5.40 9.41
N GLY A 54 -3.95 5.43 10.73
CA GLY A 54 -3.38 4.38 11.58
C GLY A 54 -4.01 3.02 11.31
N LEU A 55 -5.32 2.97 11.12
CA LEU A 55 -6.03 1.74 10.73
C LEU A 55 -5.65 1.30 9.33
N VAL A 56 -5.56 2.23 8.38
CA VAL A 56 -5.10 1.94 7.02
C VAL A 56 -3.71 1.32 7.05
N ALA A 57 -2.80 1.89 7.85
CA ALA A 57 -1.44 1.37 8.00
C ALA A 57 -1.44 -0.08 8.51
N GLU A 58 -2.24 -0.38 9.53
CA GLU A 58 -2.37 -1.74 10.06
C GLU A 58 -2.92 -2.72 9.02
N GLU A 59 -3.95 -2.32 8.29
CA GLU A 59 -4.55 -3.15 7.24
C GLU A 59 -3.57 -3.44 6.11
N VAL A 60 -2.83 -2.43 5.67
CA VAL A 60 -1.85 -2.56 4.59
C VAL A 60 -0.68 -3.44 4.99
N THR A 61 -0.13 -3.27 6.18
CA THR A 61 0.96 -4.13 6.65
C THR A 61 0.50 -5.57 6.83
N ALA A 62 -0.75 -5.79 7.22
CA ALA A 62 -1.33 -7.13 7.30
C ALA A 62 -1.44 -7.79 5.90
N ILE A 63 -1.74 -7.01 4.87
CA ILE A 63 -1.76 -7.51 3.48
C ILE A 63 -0.35 -7.87 3.02
N ILE A 64 0.64 -7.02 3.32
CA ILE A 64 2.05 -7.29 2.95
C ILE A 64 2.49 -8.63 3.55
N SER A 65 2.24 -8.86 4.83
CA SER A 65 2.66 -10.09 5.52
C SER A 65 1.67 -11.24 5.40
N GLY A 66 0.59 -11.04 4.68
CA GLY A 66 -0.47 -12.02 4.52
C GLY A 66 -0.24 -13.00 3.37
N GLU A 67 -1.33 -13.43 2.73
CA GLU A 67 -1.29 -14.43 1.68
C GLU A 67 -0.36 -14.05 0.53
N PRO A 68 0.60 -14.90 0.17
CA PRO A 68 1.56 -14.61 -0.89
C PRO A 68 0.91 -14.51 -2.28
N VAL A 69 1.46 -13.60 -3.08
CA VAL A 69 1.12 -13.45 -4.51
C VAL A 69 2.41 -13.52 -5.33
N ASP A 70 2.29 -13.78 -6.62
CA ASP A 70 3.45 -13.85 -7.50
C ASP A 70 4.00 -12.46 -7.85
N LEU A 71 3.11 -11.50 -8.09
CA LEU A 71 3.46 -10.20 -8.64
C LEU A 71 3.24 -9.07 -7.63
N ILE A 72 4.16 -8.11 -7.57
CA ILE A 72 3.96 -6.91 -6.77
C ILE A 72 2.82 -6.05 -7.33
N GLU A 73 2.48 -6.18 -8.59
CA GLU A 73 1.28 -5.57 -9.20
C GLU A 73 0.01 -6.08 -8.52
N THR A 74 -0.06 -7.37 -8.24
CA THR A 74 -1.19 -7.98 -7.54
C THR A 74 -1.25 -7.48 -6.10
N LEU A 75 -0.10 -7.40 -5.43
CA LEU A 75 -0.02 -6.86 -4.07
C LEU A 75 -0.51 -5.41 -4.04
N ALA A 76 -0.04 -4.59 -4.98
CA ALA A 76 -0.47 -3.20 -5.08
C ALA A 76 -1.98 -3.06 -5.27
N GLN A 77 -2.58 -3.91 -6.13
CA GLN A 77 -4.03 -3.89 -6.36
C GLN A 77 -4.81 -4.27 -5.10
N ARG A 78 -4.38 -5.29 -4.37
CA ARG A 78 -5.03 -5.69 -3.11
C ARG A 78 -4.99 -4.56 -2.08
N ILE A 79 -3.86 -3.86 -2.00
CA ILE A 79 -3.70 -2.71 -1.10
C ILE A 79 -4.64 -1.59 -1.52
N ALA A 80 -4.70 -1.27 -2.81
CA ALA A 80 -5.61 -0.24 -3.32
C ALA A 80 -7.07 -0.57 -3.02
N ASP A 81 -7.48 -1.82 -3.25
CA ASP A 81 -8.84 -2.27 -2.96
C ASP A 81 -9.19 -2.08 -1.49
N GLN A 82 -8.26 -2.39 -0.59
CA GLN A 82 -8.48 -2.22 0.85
C GLN A 82 -8.61 -0.74 1.23
N CYS A 83 -7.75 0.12 0.67
CA CYS A 83 -7.81 1.55 0.94
C CYS A 83 -9.15 2.15 0.49
N LEU A 84 -9.66 1.71 -0.65
CA LEU A 84 -10.93 2.20 -1.21
C LEU A 84 -12.17 1.73 -0.45
N LYS A 85 -12.02 0.81 0.49
CA LYS A 85 -13.13 0.43 1.40
C LYS A 85 -13.41 1.50 2.44
N HIS A 86 -12.48 2.41 2.69
CA HIS A 86 -12.69 3.53 3.60
C HIS A 86 -13.54 4.59 2.88
N ASP A 87 -14.69 4.92 3.44
CA ASP A 87 -15.69 5.76 2.77
C ASP A 87 -15.15 7.13 2.35
N ALA A 88 -14.26 7.71 3.13
CA ALA A 88 -13.71 9.04 2.83
C ALA A 88 -12.72 9.03 1.66
N VAL A 89 -12.15 7.88 1.31
CA VAL A 89 -11.11 7.77 0.28
C VAL A 89 -11.76 7.68 -1.10
N GLU A 90 -11.50 8.68 -1.94
CA GLU A 90 -12.03 8.73 -3.30
C GLU A 90 -11.11 8.06 -4.32
N GLU A 91 -9.81 8.25 -4.14
CA GLU A 91 -8.77 7.69 -5.00
C GLU A 91 -7.56 7.33 -4.14
N VAL A 92 -6.75 6.41 -4.63
CA VAL A 92 -5.51 6.02 -3.96
C VAL A 92 -4.40 5.80 -4.97
N GLU A 93 -3.21 6.26 -4.62
CA GLU A 93 -1.98 5.90 -5.33
C GLU A 93 -1.17 4.99 -4.41
N VAL A 94 -0.81 3.82 -4.90
CA VAL A 94 -0.04 2.82 -4.17
C VAL A 94 1.28 2.62 -4.86
N THR A 95 2.38 2.76 -4.12
CA THR A 95 3.73 2.41 -4.60
C THR A 95 4.26 1.27 -3.74
N VAL A 96 4.53 0.14 -4.38
CA VAL A 96 5.17 -1.01 -3.74
C VAL A 96 6.63 -1.05 -4.13
N HIS A 97 7.51 -1.05 -3.13
CA HIS A 97 8.96 -1.17 -3.29
C HIS A 97 9.39 -2.59 -2.96
N LYS A 98 10.25 -3.15 -3.81
CA LYS A 98 10.86 -4.46 -3.61
C LYS A 98 12.38 -4.32 -3.71
N PRO A 99 13.02 -3.72 -2.68
CA PRO A 99 14.45 -3.38 -2.77
C PRO A 99 15.36 -4.61 -2.83
N ASP A 100 14.90 -5.76 -2.33
CA ASP A 100 15.67 -7.01 -2.34
C ASP A 100 15.23 -7.96 -3.45
N ALA A 101 14.62 -7.41 -4.52
CA ALA A 101 14.20 -8.22 -5.65
C ALA A 101 15.38 -9.03 -6.22
N PRO A 102 15.15 -10.29 -6.63
CA PRO A 102 16.22 -11.19 -7.11
C PRO A 102 16.63 -10.83 -8.54
N ILE A 103 17.23 -9.66 -8.69
CA ILE A 103 17.76 -9.17 -9.97
C ILE A 103 19.25 -9.46 -10.00
N THR A 104 19.75 -9.90 -11.14
CA THR A 104 21.13 -10.38 -11.29
C THR A 104 22.15 -9.30 -11.64
N VAL A 105 21.75 -8.04 -11.63
CA VAL A 105 22.60 -6.88 -11.89
C VAL A 105 22.49 -5.88 -10.75
N PRO A 106 23.47 -5.00 -10.53
CA PRO A 106 23.37 -3.96 -9.52
C PRO A 106 22.16 -3.05 -9.76
N PHE A 107 21.39 -2.78 -8.70
CA PHE A 107 20.23 -1.88 -8.75
C PHE A 107 19.92 -1.40 -7.34
N ASP A 108 19.13 -0.34 -7.22
CA ASP A 108 18.73 0.20 -5.91
C ASP A 108 17.37 -0.34 -5.46
N ASP A 109 16.40 -0.36 -6.37
CA ASP A 109 15.03 -0.68 -6.01
C ASP A 109 14.24 -1.09 -7.26
N VAL A 110 13.13 -1.79 -7.02
CA VAL A 110 12.10 -2.03 -8.04
C VAL A 110 10.79 -1.57 -7.45
N THR A 111 10.05 -0.76 -8.18
CA THR A 111 8.76 -0.24 -7.72
C THR A 111 7.68 -0.45 -8.76
N VAL A 112 6.46 -0.65 -8.26
CA VAL A 112 5.23 -0.55 -9.05
C VAL A 112 4.36 0.50 -8.40
N THR A 113 3.90 1.46 -9.19
CA THR A 113 2.97 2.49 -8.74
C THR A 113 1.68 2.36 -9.53
N ILE A 114 0.57 2.29 -8.82
CA ILE A 114 -0.76 2.26 -9.43
C ILE A 114 -1.62 3.38 -8.86
N HIS A 115 -2.55 3.86 -9.66
CA HIS A 115 -3.55 4.84 -9.24
C HIS A 115 -4.93 4.25 -9.50
N ARG A 116 -5.77 4.20 -8.48
CA ARG A 116 -7.12 3.64 -8.59
C ARG A 116 -8.13 4.59 -7.98
N ALA A 117 -9.28 4.66 -8.63
CA ALA A 117 -10.41 5.45 -8.16
C ALA A 117 -11.54 4.52 -7.74
N ARG A 118 -12.41 5.03 -6.89
CA ARG A 118 -13.65 4.34 -6.51
C ARG A 118 -14.53 4.18 -7.76
N ALA A 119 -15.07 3.00 -7.93
CA ALA A 119 -15.95 2.69 -9.05
C ALA A 119 -17.31 3.42 -8.94
#